data_8f7426a6d43911ddd61c140691bbade0
#
_entry.id   8f7426a6d43911ddd61c140691bbade0
#
_cell.length_a   1.000
_cell.length_b   1.000
_cell.length_c   1.000
_cell.angle_alpha   90.00
_cell.angle_beta   90.00
_cell.angle_gamma   90.00
#
_symmetry.space_group_name_H-M   'P 1'
#
loop_
_entity.id
_entity.type
_entity.pdbx_description
1 polymer ?
#
loop_
_entity_poly.entity_id
_entity_poly.type
_entity_poly.pdbx_seq_one_letter_code
_entity_poly.pdbx_strand_id
1 'polypeptide(L)'
;MVDVCLRATSPGARLEVTVAFTTRVVQRAQAAHALAPTSTVALGRLLTSAGLIALTAKQEGTVGAQVTSKGRIRQLMVDANHQGHLRGYTRAGELAFPLTHEEKLSGRRRVAPGTLPGHLSVVRRNARGEYTQSAVDLVSGEVDRDVEHYLVHSDQVPTVLAADVFIEDNDVVMSVGALVQAMPDGDLAQLEALRARLVDGGLLALARETPEPQQLLGVIQPDAEIVEAPVIFTWRCRCSQERVVSSMQLLGPQDLAEMIEAGEPAQVGCDFCGAQYQVSVDETRGVFRLLIQAEG
;
A
#
# COMPACT_ATOMS: atom_id res chain seq x y z
N MET A 1 -7.96 8.18 16.47
CA MET A 1 -6.50 7.95 16.40
C MET A 1 -5.98 8.59 15.11
N VAL A 2 -4.83 9.22 15.11
CA VAL A 2 -4.19 9.78 13.91
C VAL A 2 -3.30 8.70 13.32
N ASP A 3 -3.33 8.54 11.99
CA ASP A 3 -2.44 7.62 11.31
C ASP A 3 -1.03 8.18 11.31
N VAL A 4 -0.10 7.48 11.92
CA VAL A 4 1.26 7.97 12.16
C VAL A 4 2.28 6.86 12.01
N CYS A 5 3.45 7.22 11.52
CA CYS A 5 4.62 6.36 11.46
C CYS A 5 5.74 6.92 12.35
N LEU A 6 6.33 6.05 13.15
CA LEU A 6 7.51 6.31 13.97
C LEU A 6 8.68 5.49 13.44
N ARG A 7 9.83 6.15 13.28
CA ARG A 7 11.11 5.49 12.95
C ARG A 7 12.06 5.60 14.13
N ALA A 8 12.67 4.49 14.46
CA ALA A 8 13.57 4.37 15.58
C ALA A 8 14.74 3.44 15.23
N THR A 9 15.81 3.56 15.97
CA THR A 9 16.93 2.62 15.95
C THR A 9 17.10 2.00 17.32
N SER A 10 17.48 0.73 17.37
CA SER A 10 17.92 0.03 18.56
C SER A 10 19.45 0.00 18.56
N PRO A 11 20.12 0.83 19.38
CA PRO A 11 21.58 0.85 19.42
C PRO A 11 22.19 -0.47 19.86
N GLY A 12 21.55 -1.14 20.83
CA GLY A 12 22.01 -2.41 21.38
C GLY A 12 21.97 -3.56 20.37
N ALA A 13 20.86 -3.68 19.62
CA ALA A 13 20.66 -4.73 18.63
C ALA A 13 21.08 -4.32 17.21
N ARG A 14 21.37 -3.04 16.97
CA ARG A 14 21.64 -2.47 15.63
C ARG A 14 20.54 -2.81 14.63
N LEU A 15 19.31 -2.58 15.05
CA LEU A 15 18.10 -2.74 14.24
C LEU A 15 17.47 -1.36 13.97
N GLU A 16 16.97 -1.18 12.76
CA GLU A 16 16.03 -0.10 12.46
C GLU A 16 14.60 -0.63 12.66
N VAL A 17 13.80 0.08 13.44
CA VAL A 17 12.43 -0.30 13.80
C VAL A 17 11.47 0.80 13.37
N THR A 18 10.53 0.46 12.51
CA THR A 18 9.50 1.37 12.05
C THR A 18 8.13 0.82 12.40
N VAL A 19 7.30 1.61 13.07
CA VAL A 19 5.93 1.24 13.46
C VAL A 19 4.95 2.26 12.88
N ALA A 20 3.86 1.77 12.33
CA ALA A 20 2.85 2.61 11.69
C ALA A 20 1.42 2.21 12.06
N PHE A 21 0.56 3.20 12.25
CA PHE A 21 -0.88 3.04 12.24
C PHE A 21 -1.44 3.68 10.96
N THR A 22 -2.32 2.97 10.26
CA THR A 22 -2.89 3.36 8.96
C THR A 22 -4.41 3.18 8.94
N THR A 23 -5.05 3.20 10.09
CA THR A 23 -6.48 2.89 10.25
C THR A 23 -7.37 3.77 9.39
N ARG A 24 -7.17 5.11 9.44
CA ARG A 24 -7.97 6.07 8.66
C ARG A 24 -7.71 5.95 7.15
N VAL A 25 -6.46 5.67 6.76
CA VAL A 25 -6.11 5.44 5.35
C VAL A 25 -6.87 4.23 4.82
N VAL A 26 -6.89 3.12 5.58
CA VAL A 26 -7.60 1.90 5.16
C VAL A 26 -9.12 2.08 5.20
N GLN A 27 -9.66 2.79 6.19
CA GLN A 27 -11.08 3.19 6.22
C GLN A 27 -11.46 4.00 4.98
N ARG A 28 -10.61 4.94 4.56
CA ARG A 28 -10.83 5.74 3.35
C ARG A 28 -10.77 4.90 2.07
N ALA A 29 -9.83 3.94 2.00
CA ALA A 29 -9.77 3.00 0.88
C ALA A 29 -11.02 2.13 0.83
N GLN A 30 -11.47 1.60 1.97
CA GLN A 30 -12.70 0.81 2.08
C GLN A 30 -13.92 1.60 1.58
N ALA A 31 -14.09 2.83 2.06
CA ALA A 31 -15.21 3.68 1.67
C ALA A 31 -15.15 4.11 0.19
N ALA A 32 -13.96 4.47 -0.33
CA ALA A 32 -13.79 4.92 -1.71
C ALA A 32 -14.13 3.83 -2.75
N HIS A 33 -13.96 2.56 -2.39
CA HIS A 33 -14.14 1.42 -3.30
C HIS A 33 -15.22 0.44 -2.84
N ALA A 34 -15.98 0.77 -1.79
CA ALA A 34 -17.01 -0.10 -1.18
C ALA A 34 -16.48 -1.52 -0.93
N LEU A 35 -15.28 -1.63 -0.31
CA LEU A 35 -14.58 -2.89 -0.18
C LEU A 35 -15.23 -3.81 0.87
N ALA A 36 -15.43 -5.06 0.49
CA ALA A 36 -15.77 -6.14 1.39
C ALA A 36 -14.55 -6.55 2.26
N PRO A 37 -14.77 -7.24 3.40
CA PRO A 37 -13.73 -7.44 4.41
C PRO A 37 -12.42 -8.05 3.92
N THR A 38 -12.43 -9.09 3.09
CA THR A 38 -11.19 -9.72 2.61
C THR A 38 -10.41 -8.79 1.68
N SER A 39 -11.11 -8.09 0.80
CA SER A 39 -10.50 -7.09 -0.10
C SER A 39 -9.91 -5.92 0.69
N THR A 40 -10.61 -5.47 1.73
CA THR A 40 -10.13 -4.41 2.64
C THR A 40 -8.84 -4.82 3.35
N VAL A 41 -8.77 -6.04 3.88
CA VAL A 41 -7.55 -6.55 4.54
C VAL A 41 -6.40 -6.65 3.56
N ALA A 42 -6.63 -7.21 2.37
CA ALA A 42 -5.58 -7.36 1.36
C ALA A 42 -5.00 -6.01 0.92
N LEU A 43 -5.87 -5.05 0.57
CA LEU A 43 -5.44 -3.71 0.17
C LEU A 43 -4.82 -2.94 1.33
N GLY A 44 -5.38 -3.05 2.54
CA GLY A 44 -4.89 -2.38 3.74
C GLY A 44 -3.49 -2.83 4.13
N ARG A 45 -3.19 -4.13 4.08
CA ARG A 45 -1.83 -4.66 4.31
C ARG A 45 -0.85 -4.11 3.26
N LEU A 46 -1.23 -4.06 1.98
CA LEU A 46 -0.36 -3.52 0.95
C LEU A 46 -0.13 -2.00 1.12
N LEU A 47 -1.18 -1.24 1.48
CA LEU A 47 -1.07 0.20 1.79
C LEU A 47 -0.10 0.45 2.95
N THR A 48 -0.25 -0.29 4.04
CA THR A 48 0.60 -0.17 5.22
C THR A 48 2.04 -0.54 4.89
N SER A 49 2.26 -1.67 4.21
CA SER A 49 3.60 -2.14 3.81
C SER A 49 4.29 -1.16 2.86
N ALA A 50 3.57 -0.64 1.85
CA ALA A 50 4.13 0.35 0.92
C ALA A 50 4.46 1.67 1.62
N GLY A 51 3.64 2.09 2.59
CA GLY A 51 3.91 3.25 3.44
C GLY A 51 5.20 3.10 4.25
N LEU A 52 5.39 1.95 4.89
CA LEU A 52 6.61 1.62 5.62
C LEU A 52 7.84 1.65 4.71
N ILE A 53 7.77 1.01 3.53
CA ILE A 53 8.87 1.00 2.55
C ILE A 53 9.18 2.42 2.06
N ALA A 54 8.17 3.25 1.81
CA ALA A 54 8.38 4.62 1.31
C ALA A 54 9.10 5.52 2.32
N LEU A 55 8.91 5.28 3.63
CA LEU A 55 9.55 6.07 4.68
C LEU A 55 10.93 5.54 5.08
N THR A 56 11.22 4.26 4.86
CA THR A 56 12.56 3.68 5.11
C THR A 56 13.50 3.82 3.92
N ALA A 57 13.00 4.31 2.77
CA ALA A 57 13.84 4.54 1.59
C ALA A 57 14.89 5.62 1.87
N LYS A 58 16.15 5.36 1.47
CA LYS A 58 17.29 6.29 1.65
C LYS A 58 17.13 7.61 0.88
N GLN A 59 16.24 7.67 -0.08
CA GLN A 59 16.02 8.85 -0.93
C GLN A 59 14.53 9.21 -0.95
N GLU A 60 14.27 10.50 -0.92
CA GLU A 60 12.91 11.01 -1.15
C GLU A 60 12.36 10.51 -2.49
N GLY A 61 11.12 10.05 -2.47
CA GLY A 61 10.54 9.49 -3.68
C GLY A 61 9.16 8.89 -3.48
N THR A 62 8.82 8.01 -4.42
CA THR A 62 7.56 7.28 -4.42
C THR A 62 7.81 5.78 -4.55
N VAL A 63 6.95 5.00 -3.92
CA VAL A 63 6.89 3.55 -4.03
C VAL A 63 5.54 3.18 -4.62
N GLY A 64 5.55 2.48 -5.75
CA GLY A 64 4.39 1.79 -6.30
C GLY A 64 4.53 0.29 -5.99
N ALA A 65 3.52 -0.31 -5.38
CA ALA A 65 3.47 -1.74 -5.12
C ALA A 65 2.22 -2.35 -5.79
N GLN A 66 2.43 -3.40 -6.55
CA GLN A 66 1.36 -4.08 -7.28
C GLN A 66 1.43 -5.58 -7.04
N VAL A 67 0.33 -6.14 -6.57
CA VAL A 67 0.08 -7.58 -6.60
C VAL A 67 -0.76 -7.87 -7.83
N THR A 68 -0.30 -8.79 -8.68
CA THR A 68 -1.07 -9.35 -9.79
C THR A 68 -1.28 -10.83 -9.52
N SER A 69 -2.53 -11.28 -9.57
CA SER A 69 -2.92 -12.63 -9.17
C SER A 69 -3.85 -13.27 -10.21
N LYS A 70 -3.69 -14.58 -10.41
CA LYS A 70 -4.66 -15.43 -11.12
C LYS A 70 -5.79 -15.89 -10.19
N GLY A 71 -5.66 -15.64 -8.88
CA GLY A 71 -6.69 -15.87 -7.89
C GLY A 71 -7.81 -14.82 -7.93
N ARG A 72 -8.72 -14.88 -6.97
CA ARG A 72 -9.93 -14.04 -6.92
C ARG A 72 -9.63 -12.55 -6.67
N ILE A 73 -8.51 -12.21 -6.04
CA ILE A 73 -8.08 -10.82 -5.80
C ILE A 73 -7.71 -10.09 -7.09
N ARG A 74 -7.25 -10.80 -8.12
CA ARG A 74 -6.84 -10.28 -9.43
C ARG A 74 -5.71 -9.27 -9.33
N GLN A 75 -5.97 -8.10 -8.76
CA GLN A 75 -4.99 -7.02 -8.66
C GLN A 75 -5.20 -6.18 -7.41
N LEU A 76 -4.07 -5.86 -6.75
CA LEU A 76 -3.96 -4.77 -5.78
C LEU A 76 -2.95 -3.77 -6.33
N MET A 77 -3.21 -2.48 -6.23
CA MET A 77 -2.30 -1.42 -6.64
C MET A 77 -2.25 -0.34 -5.57
N VAL A 78 -1.04 0.03 -5.16
CA VAL A 78 -0.80 1.04 -4.13
C VAL A 78 0.33 1.97 -4.55
N ASP A 79 0.16 3.25 -4.31
CA ASP A 79 1.21 4.26 -4.34
C ASP A 79 1.40 4.84 -2.94
N ALA A 80 2.65 4.98 -2.53
CA ALA A 80 3.08 5.64 -1.31
C ALA A 80 4.21 6.62 -1.60
N ASN A 81 4.43 7.64 -0.76
CA ASN A 81 5.57 8.53 -0.88
C ASN A 81 6.18 8.87 0.50
N HIS A 82 7.38 9.45 0.49
CA HIS A 82 8.13 9.88 1.67
C HIS A 82 7.41 10.94 2.53
N GLN A 83 6.36 11.58 2.01
CA GLN A 83 5.53 12.54 2.77
C GLN A 83 4.37 11.87 3.51
N GLY A 84 4.25 10.55 3.45
CA GLY A 84 3.16 9.80 4.07
C GLY A 84 1.85 9.82 3.27
N HIS A 85 1.86 10.21 1.99
CA HIS A 85 0.67 10.15 1.15
C HIS A 85 0.50 8.75 0.58
N LEU A 86 -0.66 8.15 0.81
CA LEU A 86 -1.02 6.81 0.38
C LEU A 86 -2.28 6.83 -0.47
N ARG A 87 -2.36 5.97 -1.47
CA ARG A 87 -3.55 5.66 -2.24
C ARG A 87 -3.46 4.26 -2.82
N GLY A 88 -4.58 3.64 -3.11
CA GLY A 88 -4.58 2.30 -3.69
C GLY A 88 -5.97 1.85 -4.09
N TYR A 89 -6.04 0.78 -4.88
CA TYR A 89 -7.28 0.14 -5.28
C TYR A 89 -7.10 -1.37 -5.48
N THR A 90 -8.22 -2.07 -5.61
CA THR A 90 -8.25 -3.47 -6.03
C THR A 90 -9.26 -3.65 -7.17
N ARG A 91 -8.99 -4.64 -8.05
CA ARG A 91 -9.93 -5.05 -9.11
C ARG A 91 -10.99 -6.06 -8.61
N ALA A 92 -10.96 -6.42 -7.34
CA ALA A 92 -11.89 -7.36 -6.72
C ALA A 92 -12.31 -6.82 -5.34
N GLY A 93 -13.16 -5.80 -5.33
CA GLY A 93 -13.63 -5.15 -4.11
C GLY A 93 -14.61 -5.98 -3.28
N GLU A 94 -15.29 -6.93 -3.89
CA GLU A 94 -16.41 -7.67 -3.33
C GLU A 94 -16.04 -8.92 -2.50
N LEU A 95 -14.76 -9.21 -2.28
CA LEU A 95 -14.36 -10.46 -1.65
C LEU A 95 -14.56 -10.44 -0.13
N ALA A 96 -15.32 -11.41 0.34
CA ALA A 96 -15.54 -11.69 1.75
C ALA A 96 -15.48 -13.21 1.98
N PHE A 97 -14.29 -13.72 2.33
CA PHE A 97 -14.17 -15.14 2.71
C PHE A 97 -14.71 -15.35 4.12
N PRO A 98 -15.35 -16.50 4.39
CA PRO A 98 -15.75 -16.87 5.73
C PRO A 98 -14.53 -16.96 6.65
N LEU A 99 -14.66 -16.49 7.88
CA LEU A 99 -13.62 -16.63 8.89
C LEU A 99 -13.54 -18.06 9.42
N THR A 100 -12.35 -18.60 9.49
CA THR A 100 -12.06 -19.82 10.24
C THR A 100 -12.17 -19.58 11.77
N HIS A 101 -12.14 -20.65 12.56
CA HIS A 101 -12.15 -20.52 14.01
C HIS A 101 -10.90 -19.77 14.53
N GLU A 102 -9.74 -20.07 13.98
CA GLU A 102 -8.46 -19.42 14.31
C GLU A 102 -8.48 -17.93 13.99
N GLU A 103 -8.99 -17.55 12.81
CA GLU A 103 -9.12 -16.15 12.39
C GLU A 103 -10.08 -15.36 13.29
N LYS A 104 -11.14 -15.99 13.79
CA LYS A 104 -12.04 -15.37 14.78
C LYS A 104 -11.37 -15.11 16.11
N LEU A 105 -10.48 -16.01 16.54
CA LEU A 105 -9.75 -15.88 17.81
C LEU A 105 -8.63 -14.84 17.71
N SER A 106 -7.83 -14.90 16.64
CA SER A 106 -6.70 -13.98 16.45
C SER A 106 -7.12 -12.59 15.98
N GLY A 107 -8.26 -12.48 15.31
CA GLY A 107 -8.69 -11.26 14.62
C GLY A 107 -7.97 -11.04 13.28
N ARG A 108 -6.99 -11.90 12.92
CA ARG A 108 -6.25 -11.84 11.66
C ARG A 108 -6.99 -12.60 10.56
N ARG A 109 -7.50 -11.90 9.58
CA ARG A 109 -8.13 -12.48 8.38
C ARG A 109 -7.08 -12.89 7.35
N ARG A 110 -7.17 -14.12 6.84
CA ARG A 110 -6.30 -14.62 5.77
C ARG A 110 -6.78 -14.13 4.41
N VAL A 111 -5.83 -13.85 3.52
CA VAL A 111 -6.10 -13.41 2.14
C VAL A 111 -5.52 -14.37 1.09
N ALA A 112 -4.61 -15.24 1.48
CA ALA A 112 -3.94 -16.21 0.62
C ALA A 112 -4.88 -16.99 -0.33
N PRO A 113 -6.09 -17.41 0.07
CA PRO A 113 -7.01 -18.10 -0.84
C PRO A 113 -7.43 -17.26 -2.06
N GLY A 114 -7.25 -15.94 -2.00
CA GLY A 114 -7.59 -15.03 -3.08
C GLY A 114 -6.41 -14.50 -3.88
N THR A 115 -5.18 -14.62 -3.38
CA THR A 115 -3.98 -14.01 -3.96
C THR A 115 -3.13 -14.97 -4.78
N LEU A 116 -3.11 -16.25 -4.48
CA LEU A 116 -2.29 -17.25 -5.19
C LEU A 116 -2.98 -17.87 -6.40
N PRO A 117 -2.22 -18.25 -7.44
CA PRO A 117 -0.84 -17.85 -7.71
C PRO A 117 -0.74 -16.42 -8.24
N GLY A 118 0.40 -15.77 -8.03
CA GLY A 118 0.59 -14.39 -8.45
C GLY A 118 2.02 -13.91 -8.26
N HIS A 119 2.22 -12.61 -8.51
CA HIS A 119 3.50 -11.94 -8.28
C HIS A 119 3.30 -10.54 -7.66
N LEU A 120 4.29 -10.12 -6.90
CA LEU A 120 4.43 -8.76 -6.37
C LEU A 120 5.49 -8.01 -7.19
N SER A 121 5.12 -6.85 -7.73
CA SER A 121 6.04 -5.92 -8.37
C SER A 121 6.13 -4.64 -7.54
N VAL A 122 7.36 -4.15 -7.34
CA VAL A 122 7.61 -2.88 -6.65
C VAL A 122 8.42 -1.97 -7.56
N VAL A 123 7.90 -0.75 -7.74
CA VAL A 123 8.56 0.33 -8.48
C VAL A 123 8.93 1.42 -7.48
N ARG A 124 10.20 1.77 -7.41
CA ARG A 124 10.68 2.92 -6.63
C ARG A 124 11.13 4.01 -7.58
N ARG A 125 10.67 5.22 -7.36
CA ARG A 125 11.10 6.41 -8.12
C ARG A 125 11.65 7.44 -7.14
N ASN A 126 12.88 7.89 -7.37
CA ASN A 126 13.48 8.95 -6.57
C ASN A 126 13.05 10.36 -7.03
N ALA A 127 13.47 11.40 -6.31
CA ALA A 127 13.16 12.79 -6.61
C ALA A 127 13.70 13.27 -7.98
N ARG A 128 14.74 12.58 -8.52
CA ARG A 128 15.31 12.88 -9.84
C ARG A 128 14.53 12.25 -11.00
N GLY A 129 13.51 11.43 -10.68
CA GLY A 129 12.71 10.71 -11.69
C GLY A 129 13.32 9.37 -12.13
N GLU A 130 14.49 8.99 -11.61
CA GLU A 130 15.08 7.68 -11.83
C GLU A 130 14.21 6.63 -11.13
N TYR A 131 14.02 5.49 -11.76
CA TYR A 131 13.21 4.42 -11.19
C TYR A 131 13.90 3.07 -11.26
N THR A 132 13.61 2.24 -10.28
CA THR A 132 13.95 0.83 -10.25
C THR A 132 12.67 0.02 -10.14
N GLN A 133 12.61 -1.10 -10.83
CA GLN A 133 11.52 -2.04 -10.75
C GLN A 133 12.06 -3.44 -10.52
N SER A 134 11.46 -4.15 -9.58
CA SER A 134 11.72 -5.56 -9.36
C SER A 134 10.43 -6.29 -9.01
N ALA A 135 10.42 -7.60 -9.25
CA ALA A 135 9.25 -8.44 -8.99
C ALA A 135 9.69 -9.79 -8.41
N VAL A 136 8.83 -10.36 -7.59
CA VAL A 136 8.97 -11.70 -7.02
C VAL A 136 7.65 -12.45 -7.14
N ASP A 137 7.70 -13.76 -7.23
CA ASP A 137 6.50 -14.59 -7.12
C ASP A 137 5.94 -14.53 -5.70
N LEU A 138 4.62 -14.59 -5.56
CA LEU A 138 3.98 -14.74 -4.26
C LEU A 138 4.24 -16.15 -3.72
N VAL A 139 4.79 -16.23 -2.52
CA VAL A 139 5.15 -17.51 -1.87
C VAL A 139 4.07 -17.94 -0.89
N SER A 140 3.59 -17.00 -0.08
CA SER A 140 2.61 -17.26 0.98
C SER A 140 1.18 -16.94 0.55
N GLY A 141 1.02 -15.94 -0.31
CA GLY A 141 -0.25 -15.30 -0.63
C GLY A 141 -0.77 -14.37 0.46
N GLU A 142 -0.14 -14.31 1.63
CA GLU A 142 -0.39 -13.26 2.62
C GLU A 142 0.46 -12.03 2.25
N VAL A 143 -0.21 -10.91 1.98
CA VAL A 143 0.39 -9.74 1.35
C VAL A 143 1.62 -9.21 2.10
N ASP A 144 1.54 -9.12 3.42
CA ASP A 144 2.62 -8.66 4.28
C ASP A 144 3.83 -9.61 4.22
N ARG A 145 3.60 -10.93 4.21
CA ARG A 145 4.65 -11.95 4.12
C ARG A 145 5.35 -11.93 2.76
N ASP A 146 4.58 -11.71 1.70
CA ASP A 146 5.14 -11.63 0.35
C ASP A 146 5.91 -10.33 0.11
N VAL A 147 5.49 -9.22 0.76
CA VAL A 147 6.28 -7.98 0.79
C VAL A 147 7.57 -8.16 1.59
N GLU A 148 7.54 -8.87 2.73
CA GLU A 148 8.75 -9.23 3.47
C GLU A 148 9.69 -10.06 2.59
N HIS A 149 9.17 -11.09 1.92
CA HIS A 149 9.93 -11.92 0.98
C HIS A 149 10.61 -11.05 -0.10
N TYR A 150 9.89 -10.09 -0.66
CA TYR A 150 10.43 -9.12 -1.61
C TYR A 150 11.62 -8.35 -1.02
N LEU A 151 11.49 -7.79 0.18
CA LEU A 151 12.55 -6.99 0.83
C LEU A 151 13.81 -7.82 1.09
N VAL A 152 13.64 -9.05 1.55
CA VAL A 152 14.78 -9.95 1.81
C VAL A 152 15.49 -10.35 0.52
N HIS A 153 14.76 -10.65 -0.55
CA HIS A 153 15.36 -11.20 -1.78
C HIS A 153 15.80 -10.13 -2.77
N SER A 154 15.04 -9.04 -2.92
CA SER A 154 15.35 -7.97 -3.86
C SER A 154 16.26 -6.90 -3.26
N ASP A 155 16.04 -6.51 -2.00
CA ASP A 155 16.85 -5.50 -1.33
C ASP A 155 18.05 -6.09 -0.60
N GLN A 156 18.04 -7.41 -0.37
CA GLN A 156 19.08 -8.16 0.34
C GLN A 156 19.34 -7.64 1.77
N VAL A 157 18.32 -7.10 2.40
CA VAL A 157 18.35 -6.65 3.80
C VAL A 157 17.59 -7.64 4.66
N PRO A 158 18.20 -8.22 5.71
CA PRO A 158 17.46 -9.05 6.67
C PRO A 158 16.35 -8.22 7.29
N THR A 159 15.10 -8.66 7.07
CA THR A 159 13.90 -7.87 7.34
C THR A 159 12.82 -8.73 7.97
N VAL A 160 12.11 -8.16 8.93
CA VAL A 160 10.81 -8.64 9.42
C VAL A 160 9.78 -7.58 9.09
N LEU A 161 8.70 -7.97 8.40
CA LEU A 161 7.56 -7.12 8.13
C LEU A 161 6.28 -7.82 8.57
N ALA A 162 5.49 -7.14 9.37
CA ALA A 162 4.14 -7.53 9.71
C ALA A 162 3.19 -6.37 9.44
N ALA A 163 2.07 -6.64 8.79
CA ALA A 163 1.00 -5.67 8.59
C ALA A 163 -0.35 -6.36 8.75
N ASP A 164 -1.20 -5.76 9.57
CA ASP A 164 -2.51 -6.32 9.87
C ASP A 164 -3.61 -5.29 9.82
N VAL A 165 -4.81 -5.77 9.45
CA VAL A 165 -6.05 -5.01 9.47
C VAL A 165 -7.09 -5.78 10.25
N PHE A 166 -7.56 -5.20 11.34
CA PHE A 166 -8.64 -5.73 12.15
C PHE A 166 -9.97 -5.13 11.71
N ILE A 167 -10.93 -6.01 11.42
CA ILE A 167 -12.28 -5.66 10.98
C ILE A 167 -13.29 -6.28 11.94
N GLU A 168 -14.20 -5.48 12.43
CA GLU A 168 -15.34 -5.86 13.24
C GLU A 168 -16.61 -5.32 12.60
N ASP A 169 -17.66 -6.12 12.47
CA ASP A 169 -18.94 -5.75 11.84
C ASP A 169 -18.80 -5.05 10.45
N ASN A 170 -17.83 -5.51 9.65
CA ASN A 170 -17.41 -4.96 8.35
C ASN A 170 -16.66 -3.62 8.41
N ASP A 171 -16.46 -3.02 9.56
CA ASP A 171 -15.73 -1.76 9.72
C ASP A 171 -14.27 -2.00 10.10
N VAL A 172 -13.38 -1.20 9.54
CA VAL A 172 -11.96 -1.22 9.91
C VAL A 172 -11.80 -0.56 11.29
N VAL A 173 -11.47 -1.37 12.29
CA VAL A 173 -11.21 -0.92 13.66
C VAL A 173 -9.76 -0.49 13.83
N MET A 174 -8.83 -1.25 13.24
CA MET A 174 -7.39 -0.98 13.35
C MET A 174 -6.65 -1.45 12.10
N SER A 175 -5.67 -0.67 11.69
CA SER A 175 -4.65 -1.09 10.73
C SER A 175 -3.29 -0.68 11.25
N VAL A 176 -2.38 -1.64 11.37
CA VAL A 176 -1.06 -1.48 11.99
C VAL A 176 0.00 -2.20 11.17
N GLY A 177 1.21 -1.66 11.15
CA GLY A 177 2.37 -2.29 10.54
C GLY A 177 3.64 -2.06 11.33
N ALA A 178 4.54 -3.02 11.23
CA ALA A 178 5.91 -2.91 11.74
C ALA A 178 6.89 -3.44 10.69
N LEU A 179 7.98 -2.70 10.50
CA LEU A 179 9.10 -3.08 9.66
C LEU A 179 10.36 -3.00 10.52
N VAL A 180 11.05 -4.12 10.67
CA VAL A 180 12.32 -4.21 11.38
C VAL A 180 13.39 -4.68 10.42
N GLN A 181 14.48 -3.93 10.30
CA GLN A 181 15.58 -4.22 9.40
C GLN A 181 16.91 -4.27 10.16
N ALA A 182 17.73 -5.26 9.84
CA ALA A 182 19.07 -5.31 10.40
C ALA A 182 19.97 -4.25 9.74
N MET A 183 20.64 -3.45 10.58
CA MET A 183 21.74 -2.60 10.15
C MET A 183 22.99 -3.48 9.89
N PRO A 184 24.06 -2.96 9.28
CA PRO A 184 25.32 -3.68 9.20
C PRO A 184 25.77 -4.18 10.59
N ASP A 185 26.05 -5.48 10.69
CA ASP A 185 26.36 -6.20 11.94
C ASP A 185 25.23 -6.19 12.98
N GLY A 186 23.97 -6.09 12.53
CA GLY A 186 22.78 -6.16 13.39
C GLY A 186 22.56 -7.57 13.95
N ASP A 187 21.88 -7.63 15.10
CA ASP A 187 21.57 -8.88 15.80
C ASP A 187 20.47 -9.67 15.08
N LEU A 188 20.88 -10.64 14.25
CA LEU A 188 19.97 -11.50 13.52
C LEU A 188 19.16 -12.46 14.43
N ALA A 189 19.71 -12.83 15.59
CA ALA A 189 18.96 -13.68 16.54
C ALA A 189 17.79 -12.89 17.15
N GLN A 190 18.01 -11.63 17.51
CA GLN A 190 16.94 -10.75 17.97
C GLN A 190 15.93 -10.44 16.86
N LEU A 191 16.38 -10.26 15.62
CA LEU A 191 15.49 -10.09 14.48
C LEU A 191 14.54 -11.29 14.29
N GLU A 192 15.06 -12.52 14.41
CA GLU A 192 14.25 -13.74 14.35
C GLU A 192 13.30 -13.89 15.55
N ALA A 193 13.73 -13.49 16.74
CA ALA A 193 12.84 -13.44 17.90
C ALA A 193 11.67 -12.45 17.68
N LEU A 194 11.95 -11.29 17.07
CA LEU A 194 10.91 -10.34 16.67
C LEU A 194 10.00 -10.91 15.58
N ARG A 195 10.53 -11.65 14.61
CA ARG A 195 9.73 -12.36 13.60
C ARG A 195 8.70 -13.26 14.29
N ALA A 196 9.15 -14.15 15.16
CA ALA A 196 8.28 -15.09 15.86
C ALA A 196 7.20 -14.40 16.71
N ARG A 197 7.45 -13.17 17.14
CA ARG A 197 6.54 -12.39 17.99
C ARG A 197 5.57 -11.51 17.20
N LEU A 198 5.95 -11.00 16.04
CA LEU A 198 5.17 -9.97 15.31
C LEU A 198 4.31 -10.53 14.19
N VAL A 199 4.78 -11.59 13.51
CA VAL A 199 4.09 -12.11 12.33
C VAL A 199 2.84 -12.91 12.71
N ASP A 200 2.00 -13.20 11.72
CA ASP A 200 0.82 -14.06 11.83
C ASP A 200 -0.18 -13.64 12.92
N GLY A 201 -0.32 -12.31 13.11
CA GLY A 201 -1.27 -11.72 14.05
C GLY A 201 -0.66 -11.27 15.38
N GLY A 202 0.62 -11.57 15.63
CA GLY A 202 1.30 -11.15 16.85
C GLY A 202 1.37 -9.62 16.99
N LEU A 203 1.69 -8.91 15.90
CA LEU A 203 1.66 -7.45 15.88
C LEU A 203 0.26 -6.90 16.20
N LEU A 204 -0.78 -7.48 15.60
CA LEU A 204 -2.16 -7.07 15.85
C LEU A 204 -2.55 -7.25 17.31
N ALA A 205 -2.18 -8.38 17.90
CA ALA A 205 -2.45 -8.66 19.33
C ALA A 205 -1.78 -7.60 20.22
N LEU A 206 -0.50 -7.29 19.99
CA LEU A 206 0.23 -6.25 20.72
C LEU A 206 -0.40 -4.87 20.54
N ALA A 207 -0.77 -4.50 19.31
CA ALA A 207 -1.36 -3.19 19.02
C ALA A 207 -2.75 -3.01 19.64
N ARG A 208 -3.51 -4.08 19.82
CA ARG A 208 -4.81 -4.03 20.52
C ARG A 208 -4.65 -3.77 22.01
N GLU A 209 -3.58 -4.27 22.62
CA GLU A 209 -3.25 -4.03 24.03
C GLU A 209 -2.56 -2.67 24.22
N THR A 210 -1.77 -2.23 23.22
CA THR A 210 -0.99 -0.99 23.25
C THR A 210 -1.26 -0.16 22.00
N PRO A 211 -2.42 0.54 21.89
CA PRO A 211 -2.81 1.26 20.68
C PRO A 211 -2.04 2.56 20.43
N GLU A 212 -1.24 3.02 21.38
CA GLU A 212 -0.41 4.21 21.22
C GLU A 212 0.91 3.87 20.52
N PRO A 213 1.27 4.55 19.41
CA PRO A 213 2.43 4.19 18.59
C PRO A 213 3.76 4.12 19.33
N GLN A 214 4.00 5.07 20.25
CA GLN A 214 5.24 5.11 21.05
C GLN A 214 5.29 3.95 22.06
N GLN A 215 4.16 3.60 22.67
CA GLN A 215 4.09 2.46 23.59
C GLN A 215 4.30 1.15 22.84
N LEU A 216 3.65 1.00 21.68
CA LEU A 216 3.83 -0.18 20.83
C LEU A 216 5.29 -0.34 20.39
N LEU A 217 5.95 0.76 19.98
CA LEU A 217 7.38 0.76 19.66
C LEU A 217 8.22 0.27 20.85
N GLY A 218 7.99 0.79 22.06
CA GLY A 218 8.71 0.39 23.27
C GLY A 218 8.43 -1.06 23.69
N VAL A 219 7.24 -1.59 23.41
CA VAL A 219 6.92 -3.01 23.63
C VAL A 219 7.63 -3.89 22.60
N ILE A 220 7.70 -3.48 21.33
CA ILE A 220 8.41 -4.22 20.28
C ILE A 220 9.92 -4.24 20.58
N GLN A 221 10.49 -3.08 20.84
CA GLN A 221 11.94 -2.91 21.04
C GLN A 221 12.18 -1.90 22.17
N PRO A 222 12.47 -2.37 23.40
CA PRO A 222 12.56 -1.51 24.59
C PRO A 222 13.67 -0.45 24.56
N ASP A 223 14.77 -0.72 23.85
CA ASP A 223 15.89 0.22 23.69
C ASP A 223 15.80 1.08 22.42
N ALA A 224 14.61 1.10 21.78
CA ALA A 224 14.41 1.86 20.55
C ALA A 224 14.41 3.37 20.83
N GLU A 225 15.24 4.09 20.10
CA GLU A 225 15.36 5.55 20.12
C GLU A 225 14.77 6.14 18.82
N ILE A 226 13.80 7.05 18.96
CA ILE A 226 13.19 7.71 17.79
C ILE A 226 14.22 8.61 17.13
N VAL A 227 14.43 8.41 15.83
CA VAL A 227 15.47 9.11 15.05
C VAL A 227 14.96 10.25 14.20
N GLU A 228 13.67 10.32 13.94
CA GLU A 228 13.05 11.35 13.08
C GLU A 228 11.71 11.80 13.65
N ALA A 229 11.24 12.97 13.21
CA ALA A 229 9.89 13.43 13.53
C ALA A 229 8.82 12.46 12.98
N PRO A 230 7.74 12.22 13.73
CA PRO A 230 6.65 11.36 13.27
C PRO A 230 6.08 11.82 11.93
N VAL A 231 5.86 10.88 11.00
CA VAL A 231 5.22 11.17 9.72
C VAL A 231 3.74 10.81 9.79
N ILE A 232 2.89 11.73 9.39
CA ILE A 232 1.45 11.51 9.35
C ILE A 232 1.07 10.84 8.01
N PHE A 233 0.43 9.69 8.08
CA PHE A 233 -0.13 9.04 6.90
C PHE A 233 -1.49 9.63 6.53
N THR A 234 -1.67 9.89 5.24
CA THR A 234 -2.91 10.44 4.71
C THR A 234 -3.31 9.75 3.41
N TRP A 235 -4.60 9.46 3.27
CA TRP A 235 -5.16 9.08 1.98
C TRP A 235 -5.18 10.29 1.06
N ARG A 236 -4.38 10.27 0.00
CA ARG A 236 -4.29 11.40 -0.94
C ARG A 236 -4.18 10.93 -2.39
N CYS A 237 -5.21 11.21 -3.16
CA CYS A 237 -5.16 11.05 -4.62
C CYS A 237 -4.62 12.31 -5.29
N ARG A 238 -3.93 12.12 -6.40
CA ARG A 238 -3.36 13.22 -7.22
C ARG A 238 -4.20 13.50 -8.47
N CYS A 239 -5.38 12.89 -8.62
CA CYS A 239 -6.24 13.14 -9.76
C CYS A 239 -6.79 14.57 -9.73
N SER A 240 -6.97 15.14 -10.92
CA SER A 240 -7.62 16.42 -11.15
C SER A 240 -8.24 16.43 -12.55
N GLN A 241 -9.13 17.37 -12.85
CA GLN A 241 -9.73 17.54 -14.17
C GLN A 241 -8.63 17.65 -15.24
N GLU A 242 -7.61 18.50 -15.02
CA GLU A 242 -6.53 18.70 -15.99
C GLU A 242 -5.76 17.39 -16.25
N ARG A 243 -5.51 16.58 -15.23
CA ARG A 243 -4.83 15.28 -15.37
C ARG A 243 -5.67 14.27 -16.12
N VAL A 244 -6.97 14.26 -15.87
CA VAL A 244 -7.90 13.39 -16.59
C VAL A 244 -7.96 13.79 -18.05
N VAL A 245 -8.13 15.06 -18.35
CA VAL A 245 -8.11 15.58 -19.73
C VAL A 245 -6.77 15.25 -20.41
N SER A 246 -5.64 15.49 -19.73
CA SER A 246 -4.31 15.14 -20.27
C SER A 246 -4.14 13.64 -20.53
N SER A 247 -4.74 12.78 -19.71
CA SER A 247 -4.65 11.31 -19.90
C SER A 247 -5.37 10.82 -21.16
N MET A 248 -6.33 11.59 -21.69
CA MET A 248 -7.00 11.26 -22.95
C MET A 248 -6.05 11.28 -24.16
N GLN A 249 -4.86 11.90 -24.04
CA GLN A 249 -3.81 11.79 -25.06
C GLN A 249 -3.30 10.35 -25.28
N LEU A 250 -3.57 9.45 -24.32
CA LEU A 250 -3.26 8.02 -24.45
C LEU A 250 -4.24 7.27 -25.38
N LEU A 251 -5.39 7.87 -25.65
CA LEU A 251 -6.30 7.42 -26.70
C LEU A 251 -5.73 7.85 -28.05
N GLY A 252 -5.85 7.00 -29.05
CA GLY A 252 -5.43 7.35 -30.40
C GLY A 252 -6.27 8.47 -31.03
N PRO A 253 -5.78 9.15 -32.07
CA PRO A 253 -6.54 10.18 -32.77
C PRO A 253 -7.91 9.69 -33.28
N GLN A 254 -7.99 8.44 -33.68
CA GLN A 254 -9.23 7.82 -34.16
C GLN A 254 -10.29 7.74 -33.05
N ASP A 255 -9.92 7.23 -31.85
CA ASP A 255 -10.85 7.12 -30.71
C ASP A 255 -11.37 8.49 -30.28
N LEU A 256 -10.48 9.51 -30.26
CA LEU A 256 -10.87 10.88 -29.93
C LEU A 256 -11.81 11.49 -30.99
N ALA A 257 -11.59 11.19 -32.28
CA ALA A 257 -12.47 11.65 -33.34
C ALA A 257 -13.88 11.05 -33.20
N GLU A 258 -14.00 9.74 -32.93
CA GLU A 258 -15.26 9.05 -32.68
C GLU A 258 -16.00 9.66 -31.47
N MET A 259 -15.28 9.96 -30.38
CA MET A 259 -15.87 10.63 -29.22
C MET A 259 -16.38 12.05 -29.54
N ILE A 260 -15.67 12.80 -30.38
CA ILE A 260 -16.10 14.14 -30.83
C ILE A 260 -17.33 14.06 -31.71
N GLU A 261 -17.40 13.07 -32.61
CA GLU A 261 -18.57 12.85 -33.49
C GLU A 261 -19.80 12.41 -32.70
N ALA A 262 -19.63 11.61 -31.66
CA ALA A 262 -20.73 11.21 -30.76
C ALA A 262 -21.37 12.40 -30.05
N GLY A 263 -20.62 13.51 -29.87
CA GLY A 263 -21.14 14.75 -29.31
C GLY A 263 -21.50 14.69 -27.83
N GLU A 264 -21.12 13.63 -27.13
CA GLU A 264 -21.41 13.40 -25.70
C GLU A 264 -20.16 13.58 -24.84
N PRO A 265 -20.29 14.16 -23.65
CA PRO A 265 -19.17 14.26 -22.71
C PRO A 265 -18.70 12.86 -22.25
N ALA A 266 -17.38 12.66 -22.19
CA ALA A 266 -16.82 11.43 -21.67
C ALA A 266 -16.88 11.38 -20.14
N GLN A 267 -17.27 10.24 -19.59
CA GLN A 267 -17.22 9.97 -18.16
C GLN A 267 -15.93 9.18 -17.85
N VAL A 268 -15.09 9.71 -16.98
CA VAL A 268 -13.81 9.10 -16.61
C VAL A 268 -13.72 8.95 -15.10
N GLY A 269 -13.56 7.72 -14.63
CA GLY A 269 -13.39 7.42 -13.22
C GLY A 269 -11.90 7.32 -12.84
N CYS A 270 -11.54 7.80 -11.68
CA CYS A 270 -10.21 7.58 -11.12
C CYS A 270 -10.16 6.23 -10.39
N ASP A 271 -9.39 5.27 -10.88
CA ASP A 271 -9.24 3.95 -10.25
C ASP A 271 -8.76 4.05 -8.80
N PHE A 272 -7.93 5.05 -8.45
CA PHE A 272 -7.35 5.17 -7.11
C PHE A 272 -8.30 5.71 -6.04
N CYS A 273 -9.27 6.54 -6.37
CA CYS A 273 -10.14 7.15 -5.36
C CYS A 273 -11.63 7.15 -5.69
N GLY A 274 -12.02 6.57 -6.83
CA GLY A 274 -13.40 6.50 -7.28
C GLY A 274 -14.00 7.83 -7.77
N ALA A 275 -13.25 8.95 -7.73
CA ALA A 275 -13.75 10.23 -8.20
C ALA A 275 -14.14 10.17 -9.68
N GLN A 276 -15.32 10.71 -10.00
CA GLN A 276 -15.83 10.78 -11.35
C GLN A 276 -15.56 12.17 -11.95
N TYR A 277 -15.11 12.17 -13.19
CA TYR A 277 -14.81 13.36 -13.97
C TYR A 277 -15.61 13.33 -15.26
N GLN A 278 -16.04 14.49 -15.71
CA GLN A 278 -16.68 14.66 -16.99
C GLN A 278 -15.78 15.49 -17.88
N VAL A 279 -15.38 14.92 -19.03
CA VAL A 279 -14.59 15.62 -20.04
C VAL A 279 -15.53 16.07 -21.15
N SER A 280 -15.66 17.36 -21.33
CA SER A 280 -16.52 17.95 -22.38
C SER A 280 -15.99 17.66 -23.78
N VAL A 281 -16.87 17.73 -24.77
CA VAL A 281 -16.50 17.60 -26.20
C VAL A 281 -15.46 18.64 -26.61
N ASP A 282 -15.52 19.85 -26.04
CA ASP A 282 -14.55 20.89 -26.35
C ASP A 282 -13.16 20.61 -25.75
N GLU A 283 -13.09 20.05 -24.53
CA GLU A 283 -11.82 19.58 -23.96
C GLU A 283 -11.26 18.42 -24.81
N THR A 284 -12.09 17.47 -25.24
CA THR A 284 -11.68 16.38 -26.13
C THR A 284 -11.14 16.91 -27.48
N ARG A 285 -11.78 17.92 -28.06
CA ARG A 285 -11.26 18.61 -29.27
C ARG A 285 -9.93 19.29 -29.04
N GLY A 286 -9.72 19.87 -27.84
CA GLY A 286 -8.44 20.46 -27.44
C GLY A 286 -7.33 19.41 -27.43
N VAL A 287 -7.55 18.25 -26.80
CA VAL A 287 -6.60 17.13 -26.78
C VAL A 287 -6.30 16.62 -28.19
N PHE A 288 -7.33 16.41 -29.02
CA PHE A 288 -7.18 15.95 -30.40
C PHE A 288 -6.30 16.86 -31.23
N ARG A 289 -6.50 18.19 -31.14
CA ARG A 289 -5.66 19.16 -31.85
C ARG A 289 -4.20 19.11 -31.44
N LEU A 290 -3.92 18.95 -30.13
CA LEU A 290 -2.56 18.81 -29.61
C LEU A 290 -1.85 17.55 -30.14
N LEU A 291 -2.56 16.44 -30.26
CA LEU A 291 -2.00 15.19 -30.79
C LEU A 291 -1.63 15.32 -32.28
N ILE A 292 -2.51 15.87 -33.11
CA ILE A 292 -2.24 16.05 -34.55
C ILE A 292 -1.07 17.01 -34.78
N GLN A 293 -0.94 18.06 -33.97
CA GLN A 293 0.19 18.99 -34.09
C GLN A 293 1.52 18.39 -33.65
N ALA A 294 1.51 17.34 -32.78
CA ALA A 294 2.73 16.65 -32.34
C ALA A 294 3.23 15.59 -33.34
N GLU A 295 2.37 15.13 -34.26
CA GLU A 295 2.68 14.12 -35.28
C GLU A 295 3.11 14.72 -36.62
N GLY A 296 2.96 16.06 -36.85
CA GLY A 296 3.35 16.79 -38.06
C GLY A 296 4.56 17.67 -37.82
#